data_e1727102434c08e3a287c7ae7aeef256
#
_entry.id   e1727102434c08e3a287c7ae7aeef256
#
_cell.length_a   1.000
_cell.length_b   1.000
_cell.length_c   1.000
_cell.angle_alpha   90.00
_cell.angle_beta   90.00
_cell.angle_gamma   90.00
#
_symmetry.space_group_name_H-M   'P 1'
#
loop_
_entity.id
_entity.type
_entity.pdbx_description
1 polymer ?
#
loop_
_entity_poly.entity_id
_entity_poly.type
_entity_poly.pdbx_seq_one_letter_code
_entity_poly.pdbx_strand_id
1 'polypeptide(L)'
;MLKKMRWRFIGASMAAFLTVIIGLVCLVNMWNYFSVVRQLNDTLETLSVTEPQNPPGPQPFKNFSPEVKFMMRFFVVTCDKEGQITEMDHDNIASVSEEDVESFVKFALNKGKDRGFYKGYRYLLTENEEDDTIIFLNAERELQNMKTLLSITAMVAFGSSLIVFILVFLFSRRAIAPFARNVEMQKQFITNASHELKTPLTSILASADILDMEQEDNEWVQNIRQQSGYLSRLIQNLITLSRLDEENPFPEKAEFSLSDAVWEIAEPFSSLAKARHKEYTQHIEDGLMLVGDRAAIQQMVSILLDNAMKY
;
A
#
# COMPACT_ATOMS: atom_id res chain seq x y z
N MET A 1 -6.61 11.34 -17.89
CA MET A 1 -5.33 10.64 -17.57
C MET A 1 -4.55 11.36 -16.46
N LEU A 2 -4.22 12.64 -16.57
CA LEU A 2 -3.40 13.39 -15.59
C LEU A 2 -3.95 13.44 -14.17
N LYS A 3 -5.28 13.66 -14.00
CA LYS A 3 -5.92 13.67 -12.66
C LYS A 3 -5.78 12.31 -11.97
N LYS A 4 -5.98 11.20 -12.69
CA LYS A 4 -5.88 9.84 -12.16
C LYS A 4 -4.43 9.51 -11.75
N MET A 5 -3.46 9.90 -12.57
CA MET A 5 -2.02 9.73 -12.28
C MET A 5 -1.57 10.54 -11.05
N ARG A 6 -2.05 11.78 -10.93
CA ARG A 6 -1.79 12.63 -9.76
C ARG A 6 -2.31 12.03 -8.46
N TRP A 7 -3.55 11.54 -8.43
CA TRP A 7 -4.12 10.90 -7.24
C TRP A 7 -3.42 9.59 -6.87
N ARG A 8 -3.01 8.81 -7.88
CA ARG A 8 -2.20 7.61 -7.65
C ARG A 8 -0.83 7.95 -7.04
N PHE A 9 -0.16 8.99 -7.54
CA PHE A 9 1.11 9.46 -7.00
C PHE A 9 0.96 9.94 -5.55
N ILE A 10 -0.05 10.78 -5.27
CA ILE A 10 -0.35 11.25 -3.91
C ILE A 10 -0.64 10.06 -2.99
N GLY A 11 -1.49 9.13 -3.42
CA GLY A 11 -1.83 7.94 -2.63
C GLY A 11 -0.62 7.06 -2.32
N ALA A 12 0.22 6.76 -3.30
CA ALA A 12 1.43 5.97 -3.12
C ALA A 12 2.44 6.66 -2.18
N SER A 13 2.67 7.96 -2.36
CA SER A 13 3.57 8.74 -1.50
C SER A 13 3.06 8.80 -0.05
N MET A 14 1.76 9.01 0.14
CA MET A 14 1.14 9.03 1.47
C MET A 14 1.16 7.66 2.13
N ALA A 15 0.88 6.59 1.38
CA ALA A 15 0.94 5.22 1.92
C ALA A 15 2.35 4.88 2.40
N ALA A 16 3.38 5.18 1.61
CA ALA A 16 4.76 4.97 2.01
C ALA A 16 5.13 5.77 3.27
N PHE A 17 4.77 7.05 3.32
CA PHE A 17 5.04 7.90 4.48
C PHE A 17 4.30 7.39 5.73
N LEU A 18 3.00 7.05 5.63
CA LEU A 18 2.22 6.54 6.75
C LEU A 18 2.78 5.23 7.29
N THR A 19 3.24 4.33 6.43
CA THR A 19 3.88 3.08 6.86
C THR A 19 5.11 3.36 7.71
N VAL A 20 5.97 4.29 7.30
CA VAL A 20 7.19 4.64 8.04
C VAL A 20 6.85 5.32 9.37
N ILE A 21 5.96 6.30 9.38
CA ILE A 21 5.63 7.04 10.60
C ILE A 21 4.94 6.17 11.64
N ILE A 22 4.01 5.29 11.21
CA ILE A 22 3.36 4.31 12.09
C ILE A 22 4.41 3.36 12.69
N GLY A 23 5.32 2.84 11.86
CA GLY A 23 6.41 1.99 12.32
C GLY A 23 7.29 2.67 13.39
N LEU A 24 7.63 3.94 13.18
CA LEU A 24 8.40 4.73 14.15
C LEU A 24 7.63 4.94 15.45
N VAL A 25 6.35 5.32 15.39
CA VAL A 25 5.51 5.51 16.58
C VAL A 25 5.39 4.21 17.38
N CYS A 26 5.15 3.09 16.69
CA CYS A 26 5.09 1.78 17.34
C CYS A 26 6.42 1.42 17.99
N LEU A 27 7.54 1.60 17.30
CA LEU A 27 8.86 1.27 17.79
C LEU A 27 9.24 2.09 19.03
N VAL A 28 9.02 3.41 19.01
CA VAL A 28 9.30 4.30 20.14
C VAL A 28 8.46 3.92 21.36
N ASN A 29 7.14 3.72 21.17
CA ASN A 29 6.26 3.39 22.29
C ASN A 29 6.52 1.98 22.81
N MET A 30 6.84 1.01 21.96
CA MET A 30 7.22 -0.35 22.35
C MET A 30 8.54 -0.33 23.15
N TRP A 31 9.54 0.38 22.67
CA TRP A 31 10.81 0.54 23.40
C TRP A 31 10.58 1.17 24.78
N ASN A 32 9.80 2.27 24.83
CA ASN A 32 9.47 2.93 26.09
C ASN A 32 8.74 1.98 27.07
N TYR A 33 7.77 1.20 26.56
CA TYR A 33 7.07 0.20 27.37
C TYR A 33 8.04 -0.81 27.99
N PHE A 34 8.91 -1.41 27.18
CA PHE A 34 9.89 -2.39 27.68
C PHE A 34 10.88 -1.76 28.67
N SER A 35 11.32 -0.53 28.41
CA SER A 35 12.23 0.20 29.31
C SER A 35 11.60 0.46 30.68
N VAL A 36 10.36 0.96 30.70
CA VAL A 36 9.62 1.24 31.94
C VAL A 36 9.34 -0.05 32.71
N VAL A 37 8.87 -1.11 32.02
CA VAL A 37 8.60 -2.40 32.69
C VAL A 37 9.87 -2.99 33.26
N ARG A 38 11.00 -2.89 32.57
CA ARG A 38 12.30 -3.34 33.07
C ARG A 38 12.72 -2.55 34.32
N GLN A 39 12.63 -1.21 34.27
CA GLN A 39 12.96 -0.37 35.42
C GLN A 39 12.11 -0.70 36.65
N LEU A 40 10.79 -0.89 36.48
CA LEU A 40 9.90 -1.27 37.56
C LEU A 40 10.25 -2.66 38.15
N ASN A 41 10.62 -3.61 37.28
CA ASN A 41 11.07 -4.95 37.74
C ASN A 41 12.38 -4.87 38.52
N ASP A 42 13.37 -4.12 38.00
CA ASP A 42 14.67 -3.95 38.68
C ASP A 42 14.48 -3.29 40.08
N THR A 43 13.53 -2.36 40.17
CA THR A 43 13.14 -1.71 41.42
C THR A 43 12.50 -2.70 42.39
N LEU A 44 11.54 -3.53 41.94
CA LEU A 44 10.88 -4.55 42.74
C LEU A 44 11.87 -5.63 43.24
N GLU A 45 12.81 -6.07 42.39
CA GLU A 45 13.87 -6.99 42.83
C GLU A 45 14.76 -6.37 43.90
N THR A 46 15.10 -5.10 43.79
CA THR A 46 15.89 -4.39 44.81
C THR A 46 15.12 -4.33 46.12
N LEU A 47 13.80 -4.09 46.09
CA LEU A 47 12.96 -4.07 47.29
C LEU A 47 12.84 -5.45 47.94
N SER A 48 12.72 -6.54 47.14
CA SER A 48 12.58 -7.91 47.66
C SER A 48 13.81 -8.43 48.38
N VAL A 49 15.00 -7.96 48.01
CA VAL A 49 16.29 -8.34 48.67
C VAL A 49 16.50 -7.58 49.99
N THR A 50 15.68 -6.55 50.27
CA THR A 50 15.95 -5.62 51.39
C THR A 50 15.06 -5.86 52.61
N GLU A 51 14.11 -6.82 52.60
CA GLU A 51 13.32 -7.14 53.78
C GLU A 51 14.12 -7.93 54.83
N PRO A 52 13.96 -7.57 56.12
CA PRO A 52 14.87 -8.00 57.17
C PRO A 52 14.38 -9.32 57.84
N GLN A 53 14.80 -10.42 57.32
CA GLN A 53 14.76 -11.66 58.12
C GLN A 53 16.13 -12.09 58.68
N ASN A 54 17.18 -11.19 58.65
CA ASN A 54 18.44 -11.48 59.34
C ASN A 54 19.25 -10.22 59.69
N PRO A 55 20.05 -10.22 60.76
CA PRO A 55 20.82 -9.05 61.22
C PRO A 55 21.87 -8.62 60.18
N PRO A 56 22.39 -7.38 60.28
CA PRO A 56 23.02 -6.65 59.17
C PRO A 56 24.30 -7.34 58.67
N GLY A 57 24.19 -8.03 57.55
CA GLY A 57 25.29 -8.28 56.63
C GLY A 57 25.62 -7.07 55.79
N PRO A 58 26.76 -7.02 55.10
CA PRO A 58 27.20 -5.82 54.37
C PRO A 58 26.18 -5.42 53.29
N GLN A 59 25.69 -4.19 53.39
CA GLN A 59 24.59 -3.57 52.65
C GLN A 59 24.69 -3.70 51.15
N PRO A 60 23.63 -4.20 50.44
CA PRO A 60 23.56 -4.18 48.97
C PRO A 60 23.19 -2.82 48.39
N PHE A 61 23.01 -1.77 49.21
CA PHE A 61 22.63 -0.40 48.76
C PHE A 61 23.78 0.46 48.19
N LYS A 62 24.80 -0.11 47.59
CA LYS A 62 25.91 0.72 47.04
C LYS A 62 25.51 1.68 45.95
N ASN A 63 24.32 1.59 45.37
CA ASN A 63 23.89 2.45 44.21
C ASN A 63 22.61 3.22 44.43
N PHE A 64 21.94 3.11 45.59
CA PHE A 64 20.78 3.96 45.89
C PHE A 64 21.06 4.82 47.11
N SER A 65 20.78 6.14 46.98
CA SER A 65 20.78 7.04 48.11
C SER A 65 19.74 6.54 49.14
N PRO A 66 20.00 6.56 50.45
CA PRO A 66 19.03 6.19 51.49
C PRO A 66 17.69 6.93 51.34
N GLU A 67 17.69 8.10 50.70
CA GLU A 67 16.50 8.94 50.44
C GLU A 67 15.56 8.33 49.38
N VAL A 68 16.07 7.45 48.52
CA VAL A 68 15.28 6.82 47.43
C VAL A 68 14.18 5.93 48.00
N LYS A 69 14.43 5.23 49.12
CA LYS A 69 13.43 4.40 49.81
C LYS A 69 12.22 5.22 50.27
N PHE A 70 12.43 6.46 50.70
CA PHE A 70 11.36 7.36 51.14
C PHE A 70 10.63 8.07 49.98
N MET A 71 11.19 8.03 48.77
CA MET A 71 10.57 8.58 47.55
C MET A 71 9.72 7.52 46.81
N MET A 72 9.90 6.23 47.08
CA MET A 72 9.12 5.18 46.47
C MET A 72 7.84 4.90 47.25
N ARG A 73 6.73 4.85 46.55
CA ARG A 73 5.43 4.48 47.07
C ARG A 73 5.18 3.03 46.84
N PHE A 74 5.35 2.22 47.84
CA PHE A 74 5.12 0.79 47.79
C PHE A 74 4.50 0.28 49.10
N PHE A 75 3.88 -0.88 49.08
CA PHE A 75 3.46 -1.63 50.26
C PHE A 75 3.78 -3.10 50.09
N VAL A 76 3.95 -3.77 51.21
CA VAL A 76 4.31 -5.18 51.25
C VAL A 76 3.23 -5.94 52.03
N VAL A 77 2.83 -7.08 51.52
CA VAL A 77 1.85 -7.95 52.14
C VAL A 77 2.42 -9.36 52.23
N THR A 78 2.39 -9.94 53.42
CA THR A 78 2.72 -11.32 53.64
C THR A 78 1.43 -12.11 53.83
N CYS A 79 1.31 -13.26 53.14
CA CYS A 79 0.14 -14.11 53.16
C CYS A 79 0.54 -15.52 53.50
N ASP A 80 -0.30 -16.26 54.22
CA ASP A 80 -0.15 -17.68 54.39
C ASP A 80 -0.43 -18.48 53.10
N LYS A 81 -0.19 -19.77 53.11
CA LYS A 81 -0.44 -20.65 51.94
C LYS A 81 -1.93 -20.76 51.52
N GLU A 82 -2.82 -20.32 52.39
CA GLU A 82 -4.28 -20.27 52.16
C GLU A 82 -4.70 -18.92 51.57
N GLY A 83 -3.75 -17.95 51.44
CA GLY A 83 -3.96 -16.61 50.86
C GLY A 83 -4.56 -15.62 51.86
N GLN A 84 -4.50 -15.89 53.19
CA GLN A 84 -4.90 -14.97 54.24
C GLN A 84 -3.72 -14.04 54.59
N ILE A 85 -4.01 -12.77 54.79
CA ILE A 85 -3.02 -11.75 55.10
C ILE A 85 -2.56 -11.94 56.54
N THR A 86 -1.26 -12.22 56.72
CA THR A 86 -0.61 -12.39 58.05
C THR A 86 0.05 -11.10 58.53
N GLU A 87 0.65 -10.34 57.60
CA GLU A 87 1.33 -9.10 57.93
C GLU A 87 1.19 -8.09 56.79
N MET A 88 1.12 -6.80 57.08
CA MET A 88 1.00 -5.73 56.10
C MET A 88 1.86 -4.53 56.53
N ASP A 89 2.84 -4.15 55.69
CA ASP A 89 3.59 -2.92 55.79
C ASP A 89 3.11 -1.90 54.77
N HIS A 90 2.48 -0.84 55.19
CA HIS A 90 1.96 0.25 54.36
C HIS A 90 2.49 1.64 54.76
N ASP A 91 3.57 1.71 55.52
CA ASP A 91 4.13 2.97 56.06
C ASP A 91 4.57 3.91 54.96
N ASN A 92 4.85 3.40 53.76
CA ASN A 92 5.29 4.20 52.60
C ASN A 92 4.15 4.63 51.69
N ILE A 93 2.86 4.37 52.01
CA ILE A 93 1.73 4.69 51.19
C ILE A 93 0.47 5.00 52.00
N ALA A 94 -0.10 6.18 51.75
CA ALA A 94 -1.31 6.67 52.44
C ALA A 94 -2.60 6.43 51.64
N SER A 95 -2.50 5.99 50.39
CA SER A 95 -3.64 5.96 49.44
C SER A 95 -4.31 4.59 49.29
N VAL A 96 -3.90 3.58 50.07
CA VAL A 96 -4.45 2.21 50.00
C VAL A 96 -5.10 1.88 51.32
N SER A 97 -6.38 1.58 51.34
CA SER A 97 -7.12 1.15 52.49
C SER A 97 -6.94 -0.37 52.72
N GLU A 98 -7.12 -0.87 53.97
CA GLU A 98 -7.06 -2.28 54.26
C GLU A 98 -8.03 -3.13 53.43
N GLU A 99 -9.25 -2.60 53.14
CA GLU A 99 -10.24 -3.26 52.28
C GLU A 99 -9.76 -3.38 50.82
N ASP A 100 -8.98 -2.41 50.34
CA ASP A 100 -8.41 -2.43 48.99
C ASP A 100 -7.34 -3.51 48.88
N VAL A 101 -6.49 -3.70 49.89
CA VAL A 101 -5.38 -4.66 49.88
C VAL A 101 -5.85 -6.09 49.63
N GLU A 102 -6.98 -6.51 50.21
CA GLU A 102 -7.55 -7.84 49.91
C GLU A 102 -7.78 -8.05 48.41
N SER A 103 -8.25 -6.98 47.69
CA SER A 103 -8.48 -7.06 46.26
C SER A 103 -7.18 -7.20 45.47
N PHE A 104 -6.09 -6.57 45.94
CA PHE A 104 -4.77 -6.65 45.34
C PHE A 104 -4.16 -8.05 45.50
N VAL A 105 -4.22 -8.60 46.72
CA VAL A 105 -3.71 -9.94 47.03
C VAL A 105 -4.47 -11.02 46.24
N LYS A 106 -5.81 -11.00 46.30
CA LYS A 106 -6.64 -11.95 45.56
C LYS A 106 -6.33 -11.93 44.06
N PHE A 107 -6.10 -10.72 43.47
CA PHE A 107 -5.74 -10.61 42.06
C PHE A 107 -4.36 -11.21 41.78
N ALA A 108 -3.35 -10.92 42.61
CA ALA A 108 -1.99 -11.41 42.41
C ALA A 108 -1.92 -12.95 42.49
N LEU A 109 -2.55 -13.53 43.51
CA LEU A 109 -2.58 -14.99 43.73
C LEU A 109 -3.39 -15.73 42.64
N ASN A 110 -4.57 -15.20 42.26
CA ASN A 110 -5.41 -15.85 41.25
C ASN A 110 -4.80 -15.85 39.82
N LYS A 111 -3.87 -14.93 39.54
CA LYS A 111 -3.30 -14.81 38.21
C LYS A 111 -2.18 -15.80 37.91
N GLY A 112 -1.63 -16.47 38.96
CA GLY A 112 -0.57 -17.48 38.81
C GLY A 112 0.68 -16.97 38.09
N LYS A 113 1.00 -15.67 38.23
CA LYS A 113 2.19 -15.05 37.64
C LYS A 113 2.93 -14.28 38.72
N ASP A 114 4.21 -14.49 38.79
CA ASP A 114 5.08 -13.84 39.76
C ASP A 114 5.09 -12.30 39.64
N ARG A 115 4.72 -11.77 38.47
CA ARG A 115 4.75 -10.32 38.18
C ARG A 115 3.57 -9.89 37.33
N GLY A 116 3.02 -8.71 37.62
CA GLY A 116 1.91 -8.17 36.85
C GLY A 116 1.64 -6.70 37.17
N PHE A 117 0.58 -6.18 36.53
CA PHE A 117 0.02 -4.87 36.84
C PHE A 117 -1.41 -5.04 37.36
N TYR A 118 -1.75 -4.29 38.41
CA TYR A 118 -3.11 -4.19 38.89
C TYR A 118 -3.38 -2.79 39.43
N LYS A 119 -4.47 -2.16 39.03
CA LYS A 119 -4.92 -0.82 39.45
C LYS A 119 -3.80 0.25 39.54
N GLY A 120 -2.87 0.25 38.59
CA GLY A 120 -1.77 1.23 38.58
C GLY A 120 -0.53 0.81 39.38
N TYR A 121 -0.53 -0.38 39.97
CA TYR A 121 0.61 -0.94 40.69
C TYR A 121 1.28 -2.05 39.89
N ARG A 122 2.61 -2.14 39.96
CA ARG A 122 3.41 -3.27 39.51
C ARG A 122 3.64 -4.17 40.74
N TYR A 123 3.34 -5.46 40.65
CA TYR A 123 3.59 -6.38 41.77
C TYR A 123 4.64 -7.44 41.46
N LEU A 124 5.30 -7.92 42.52
CA LEU A 124 6.18 -9.07 42.53
C LEU A 124 5.70 -10.00 43.65
N LEU A 125 5.37 -11.25 43.29
CA LEU A 125 5.06 -12.35 44.20
C LEU A 125 6.33 -13.16 44.39
N THR A 126 6.72 -13.35 45.64
CA THR A 126 7.85 -14.22 46.05
C THR A 126 7.29 -15.32 46.91
N GLU A 127 7.37 -16.57 46.46
CA GLU A 127 6.94 -17.74 47.19
C GLU A 127 8.07 -18.18 48.10
N ASN A 128 7.84 -18.28 49.44
CA ASN A 128 8.75 -18.83 50.41
C ASN A 128 8.16 -20.13 51.01
N GLU A 129 8.92 -20.86 51.83
CA GLU A 129 8.47 -22.15 52.38
C GLU A 129 7.30 -22.01 53.36
N GLU A 130 7.28 -20.97 54.18
CA GLU A 130 6.24 -20.72 55.20
C GLU A 130 5.15 -19.78 54.71
N ASP A 131 5.51 -18.62 54.10
CA ASP A 131 4.59 -17.55 53.74
C ASP A 131 4.96 -17.00 52.38
N ASP A 132 3.96 -16.45 51.63
CA ASP A 132 4.13 -15.77 50.35
C ASP A 132 4.20 -14.26 50.55
N THR A 133 5.22 -13.61 50.01
CA THR A 133 5.42 -12.17 50.11
C THR A 133 5.07 -11.49 48.77
N ILE A 134 4.21 -10.48 48.81
CA ILE A 134 3.81 -9.72 47.65
C ILE A 134 4.17 -8.25 47.86
N ILE A 135 5.01 -7.73 46.96
CA ILE A 135 5.41 -6.31 46.95
C ILE A 135 4.63 -5.59 45.85
N PHE A 136 3.93 -4.51 46.20
CA PHE A 136 3.20 -3.67 45.30
C PHE A 136 3.89 -2.32 45.19
N LEU A 137 4.42 -2.00 44.01
CA LEU A 137 5.05 -0.70 43.69
C LEU A 137 4.10 0.16 42.90
N ASN A 138 3.83 1.40 43.35
CA ASN A 138 3.01 2.34 42.61
C ASN A 138 3.72 2.72 41.29
N ALA A 139 3.08 2.42 40.19
CA ALA A 139 3.55 2.68 38.81
C ALA A 139 2.63 3.68 38.07
N GLU A 140 1.75 4.37 38.80
CA GLU A 140 0.76 5.26 38.19
C GLU A 140 1.41 6.39 37.40
N ARG A 141 2.50 6.98 37.95
CA ARG A 141 3.26 8.03 37.29
C ARG A 141 3.91 7.55 36.00
N GLU A 142 4.52 6.38 36.03
CA GLU A 142 5.16 5.74 34.89
C GLU A 142 4.15 5.40 33.79
N LEU A 143 3.01 4.83 34.18
CA LEU A 143 1.91 4.55 33.26
C LEU A 143 1.31 5.82 32.64
N GLN A 144 1.21 6.90 33.44
CA GLN A 144 0.72 8.19 32.95
C GLN A 144 1.73 8.83 31.98
N ASN A 145 3.03 8.74 32.27
CA ASN A 145 4.09 9.20 31.37
C ASN A 145 4.06 8.42 30.05
N MET A 146 3.81 7.11 30.07
CA MET A 146 3.65 6.30 28.86
C MET A 146 2.44 6.76 28.01
N LYS A 147 1.28 7.02 28.67
CA LYS A 147 0.10 7.56 27.98
C LYS A 147 0.38 8.95 27.38
N THR A 148 1.09 9.78 28.11
CA THR A 148 1.47 11.11 27.65
C THR A 148 2.42 11.03 26.45
N LEU A 149 3.42 10.16 26.49
CA LEU A 149 4.34 9.92 25.36
C LEU A 149 3.58 9.42 24.13
N LEU A 150 2.66 8.45 24.31
CA LEU A 150 1.82 7.95 23.22
C LEU A 150 0.98 9.09 22.61
N SER A 151 0.38 9.94 23.43
CA SER A 151 -0.41 11.09 22.97
C SER A 151 0.44 12.10 22.20
N ILE A 152 1.64 12.42 22.70
CA ILE A 152 2.57 13.34 22.04
C ILE A 152 3.03 12.76 20.70
N THR A 153 3.48 11.49 20.68
CA THR A 153 3.95 10.84 19.45
C THR A 153 2.83 10.71 18.40
N ALA A 154 1.59 10.43 18.83
CA ALA A 154 0.43 10.38 17.94
C ALA A 154 0.10 11.79 17.36
N MET A 155 0.15 12.84 18.20
CA MET A 155 -0.10 14.22 17.76
C MET A 155 0.97 14.69 16.76
N VAL A 156 2.24 14.40 17.01
CA VAL A 156 3.35 14.71 16.10
C VAL A 156 3.20 13.93 14.78
N ALA A 157 2.83 12.65 14.84
CA ALA A 157 2.59 11.83 13.65
C ALA A 157 1.43 12.39 12.82
N PHE A 158 0.34 12.79 13.44
CA PHE A 158 -0.80 13.42 12.76
C PHE A 158 -0.41 14.76 12.12
N GLY A 159 0.24 15.65 12.86
CA GLY A 159 0.68 16.94 12.36
C GLY A 159 1.68 16.82 11.20
N SER A 160 2.67 15.95 11.32
CA SER A 160 3.63 15.69 10.24
C SER A 160 2.96 15.09 9.01
N SER A 161 1.99 14.19 9.20
CA SER A 161 1.22 13.60 8.10
C SER A 161 0.43 14.65 7.32
N LEU A 162 -0.18 15.61 8.03
CA LEU A 162 -0.90 16.71 7.40
C LEU A 162 0.04 17.62 6.60
N ILE A 163 1.20 17.97 7.16
CA ILE A 163 2.21 18.80 6.49
C ILE A 163 2.70 18.09 5.20
N VAL A 164 3.06 16.80 5.30
CA VAL A 164 3.52 16.02 4.14
C VAL A 164 2.42 15.92 3.08
N PHE A 165 1.17 15.70 3.49
CA PHE A 165 0.05 15.69 2.56
C PHE A 165 -0.06 17.00 1.77
N ILE A 166 0.00 18.13 2.45
CA ILE A 166 -0.05 19.46 1.82
C ILE A 166 1.12 19.63 0.84
N LEU A 167 2.33 19.28 1.26
CA LEU A 167 3.52 19.38 0.40
C LEU A 167 3.38 18.49 -0.85
N VAL A 168 3.04 17.21 -0.66
CA VAL A 168 2.84 16.27 -1.78
C VAL A 168 1.73 16.76 -2.71
N PHE A 169 0.63 17.28 -2.16
CA PHE A 169 -0.46 17.82 -2.96
C PHE A 169 -0.03 19.04 -3.79
N LEU A 170 0.71 19.98 -3.21
CA LEU A 170 1.21 21.16 -3.91
C LEU A 170 2.24 20.80 -5.00
N PHE A 171 3.21 19.96 -4.66
CA PHE A 171 4.30 19.59 -5.58
C PHE A 171 3.91 18.53 -6.61
N SER A 172 2.84 17.76 -6.39
CA SER A 172 2.39 16.70 -7.32
C SER A 172 2.14 17.20 -8.75
N ARG A 173 1.64 18.43 -8.90
CA ARG A 173 1.46 19.03 -10.23
C ARG A 173 2.78 19.26 -10.96
N ARG A 174 3.78 19.78 -10.25
CA ARG A 174 5.10 20.04 -10.83
C ARG A 174 5.85 18.77 -11.16
N ALA A 175 5.75 17.76 -10.28
CA ALA A 175 6.41 16.47 -10.48
C ALA A 175 5.85 15.69 -11.68
N ILE A 176 4.53 15.79 -11.95
CA ILE A 176 3.88 15.02 -13.01
C ILE A 176 3.89 15.79 -14.35
N ALA A 177 3.97 17.12 -14.34
CA ALA A 177 3.94 17.93 -15.56
C ALA A 177 4.96 17.51 -16.65
N PRO A 178 6.24 17.18 -16.34
CA PRO A 178 7.19 16.72 -17.36
C PRO A 178 6.75 15.41 -18.03
N PHE A 179 6.25 14.46 -17.26
CA PHE A 179 5.75 13.17 -17.80
C PHE A 179 4.57 13.38 -18.74
N ALA A 180 3.65 14.27 -18.37
CA ALA A 180 2.52 14.63 -19.20
C ALA A 180 2.93 15.26 -20.53
N ARG A 181 3.90 16.19 -20.49
CA ARG A 181 4.45 16.83 -21.70
C ARG A 181 5.17 15.81 -22.59
N ASN A 182 5.94 14.88 -22.00
CA ASN A 182 6.63 13.86 -22.79
C ASN A 182 5.64 12.94 -23.52
N VAL A 183 4.57 12.50 -22.85
CA VAL A 183 3.51 11.69 -23.49
C VAL A 183 2.84 12.46 -24.60
N GLU A 184 2.52 13.74 -24.40
CA GLU A 184 1.91 14.58 -25.42
C GLU A 184 2.82 14.82 -26.62
N MET A 185 4.12 15.13 -26.37
CA MET A 185 5.11 15.27 -27.45
C MET A 185 5.32 13.96 -28.22
N GLN A 186 5.30 12.81 -27.54
CA GLN A 186 5.38 11.51 -28.20
C GLN A 186 4.19 11.28 -29.14
N LYS A 187 2.97 11.60 -28.70
CA LYS A 187 1.76 11.50 -29.52
C LYS A 187 1.83 12.41 -30.76
N GLN A 188 2.16 13.68 -30.53
CA GLN A 188 2.30 14.66 -31.63
C GLN A 188 3.38 14.20 -32.61
N PHE A 189 4.51 13.67 -32.13
CA PHE A 189 5.56 13.14 -33.00
C PHE A 189 5.04 11.99 -33.87
N ILE A 190 4.33 11.01 -33.29
CA ILE A 190 3.76 9.87 -34.03
C ILE A 190 2.76 10.37 -35.09
N THR A 191 1.87 11.27 -34.68
CA THR A 191 0.85 11.85 -35.60
C THR A 191 1.50 12.61 -36.75
N ASN A 192 2.43 13.51 -36.46
CA ASN A 192 3.13 14.30 -37.47
C ASN A 192 3.98 13.40 -38.38
N ALA A 193 4.76 12.47 -37.82
CA ALA A 193 5.55 11.53 -38.62
C ALA A 193 4.65 10.69 -39.54
N SER A 194 3.48 10.29 -39.08
CA SER A 194 2.52 9.53 -39.90
C SER A 194 1.98 10.35 -41.09
N HIS A 195 1.69 11.60 -40.86
CA HIS A 195 1.26 12.48 -41.96
C HIS A 195 2.39 12.75 -42.97
N GLU A 196 3.59 13.03 -42.50
CA GLU A 196 4.79 13.26 -43.32
C GLU A 196 5.23 12.03 -44.12
N LEU A 197 5.00 10.81 -43.60
CA LEU A 197 5.28 9.58 -44.31
C LEU A 197 4.18 9.16 -45.26
N LYS A 198 2.92 9.52 -45.05
CA LYS A 198 1.80 9.17 -45.91
C LYS A 198 1.92 9.82 -47.28
N THR A 199 2.34 11.07 -47.32
CA THR A 199 2.43 11.85 -48.59
C THR A 199 3.43 11.28 -49.58
N PRO A 200 4.74 11.04 -49.24
CA PRO A 200 5.69 10.45 -50.18
C PRO A 200 5.32 9.02 -50.56
N LEU A 201 4.72 8.27 -49.62
CA LEU A 201 4.28 6.90 -49.88
C LEU A 201 3.13 6.85 -50.92
N THR A 202 2.17 7.79 -50.82
CA THR A 202 1.12 7.93 -51.79
C THR A 202 1.68 8.29 -53.19
N SER A 203 2.72 9.15 -53.24
CA SER A 203 3.41 9.48 -54.46
C SER A 203 4.14 8.30 -55.10
N ILE A 204 4.83 7.47 -54.28
CA ILE A 204 5.48 6.24 -54.72
C ILE A 204 4.45 5.25 -55.31
N LEU A 205 3.32 5.06 -54.61
CA LEU A 205 2.24 4.20 -55.09
C LEU A 205 1.67 4.68 -56.42
N ALA A 206 1.37 5.98 -56.56
CA ALA A 206 0.87 6.56 -57.81
C ALA A 206 1.89 6.39 -58.96
N SER A 207 3.18 6.55 -58.68
CA SER A 207 4.23 6.34 -59.68
C SER A 207 4.35 4.87 -60.09
N ALA A 208 4.22 3.95 -59.14
CA ALA A 208 4.22 2.54 -59.42
C ALA A 208 2.99 2.09 -60.23
N ASP A 209 1.81 2.68 -59.95
CA ASP A 209 0.57 2.45 -60.74
C ASP A 209 0.72 2.90 -62.17
N ILE A 210 1.38 4.04 -62.41
CA ILE A 210 1.64 4.56 -63.79
C ILE A 210 2.61 3.62 -64.57
N LEU A 211 3.69 3.18 -63.88
CA LEU A 211 4.65 2.23 -64.50
C LEU A 211 4.04 0.88 -64.81
N ASP A 212 3.11 0.40 -63.98
CA ASP A 212 2.41 -0.88 -64.17
C ASP A 212 1.44 -0.81 -65.39
N MET A 213 0.91 0.38 -65.68
CA MET A 213 0.10 0.62 -66.91
C MET A 213 0.91 0.69 -68.19
N GLU A 214 2.20 1.08 -68.10
CA GLU A 214 3.08 1.20 -69.29
C GLU A 214 3.83 -0.12 -69.62
N GLN A 215 4.06 -0.97 -68.60
CA GLN A 215 4.75 -2.27 -68.78
C GLN A 215 3.98 -3.37 -68.04
N GLU A 216 3.18 -4.17 -68.73
CA GLU A 216 2.49 -5.30 -68.16
C GLU A 216 3.52 -6.30 -67.56
N ASP A 217 3.35 -6.72 -66.31
CA ASP A 217 4.11 -7.74 -65.57
C ASP A 217 5.57 -7.40 -65.17
N ASN A 218 5.84 -6.17 -64.77
CA ASN A 218 7.12 -5.83 -64.15
C ASN A 218 7.17 -6.22 -62.66
N GLU A 219 7.89 -7.33 -62.33
CA GLU A 219 8.07 -7.80 -60.95
C GLU A 219 8.56 -6.73 -59.96
N TRP A 220 9.38 -5.81 -60.41
CA TRP A 220 9.91 -4.73 -59.56
C TRP A 220 8.80 -3.71 -59.19
N VAL A 221 7.92 -3.40 -60.12
CA VAL A 221 6.78 -2.50 -59.86
C VAL A 221 5.81 -3.17 -58.91
N GLN A 222 5.51 -4.44 -59.07
CA GLN A 222 4.67 -5.19 -58.17
C GLN A 222 5.26 -5.27 -56.77
N ASN A 223 6.58 -5.43 -56.64
CA ASN A 223 7.28 -5.45 -55.34
C ASN A 223 7.21 -4.05 -54.66
N ILE A 224 7.47 -2.97 -55.40
CA ILE A 224 7.34 -1.59 -54.87
C ILE A 224 5.92 -1.35 -54.36
N ARG A 225 4.91 -1.75 -55.10
CA ARG A 225 3.48 -1.60 -54.72
C ARG A 225 3.15 -2.36 -53.46
N GLN A 226 3.63 -3.65 -53.36
CA GLN A 226 3.44 -4.48 -52.19
C GLN A 226 4.11 -3.87 -50.96
N GLN A 227 5.37 -3.43 -51.06
CA GLN A 227 6.11 -2.83 -49.94
C GLN A 227 5.51 -1.48 -49.51
N SER A 228 5.10 -0.66 -50.46
CA SER A 228 4.43 0.61 -50.18
C SER A 228 3.08 0.41 -49.48
N GLY A 229 2.30 -0.59 -49.92
CA GLY A 229 1.07 -0.99 -49.26
C GLY A 229 1.27 -1.51 -47.83
N TYR A 230 2.36 -2.28 -47.61
CA TYR A 230 2.74 -2.72 -46.28
C TYR A 230 3.11 -1.53 -45.36
N LEU A 231 3.90 -0.58 -45.87
CA LEU A 231 4.31 0.62 -45.12
C LEU A 231 3.10 1.50 -44.79
N SER A 232 2.14 1.66 -45.70
CA SER A 232 0.87 2.36 -45.47
C SER A 232 0.09 1.75 -44.30
N ARG A 233 -0.01 0.45 -44.23
CA ARG A 233 -0.67 -0.26 -43.14
C ARG A 233 0.06 -0.08 -41.78
N LEU A 234 1.41 -0.11 -41.77
CA LEU A 234 2.18 0.16 -40.57
C LEU A 234 1.94 1.57 -40.02
N ILE A 235 1.94 2.57 -40.90
CA ILE A 235 1.64 3.97 -40.54
C ILE A 235 0.23 4.07 -39.93
N GLN A 236 -0.76 3.45 -40.56
CA GLN A 236 -2.14 3.47 -40.05
C GLN A 236 -2.26 2.79 -38.67
N ASN A 237 -1.55 1.70 -38.48
CA ASN A 237 -1.50 1.01 -37.17
C ASN A 237 -0.85 1.87 -36.10
N LEU A 238 0.22 2.63 -36.43
CA LEU A 238 0.86 3.57 -35.49
C LEU A 238 -0.08 4.71 -35.09
N ILE A 239 -0.85 5.29 -36.05
CA ILE A 239 -1.85 6.30 -35.76
C ILE A 239 -2.93 5.76 -34.84
N THR A 240 -3.44 4.56 -35.12
CA THR A 240 -4.45 3.91 -34.30
C THR A 240 -3.94 3.65 -32.89
N LEU A 241 -2.71 3.14 -32.74
CA LEU A 241 -2.10 2.88 -31.44
C LEU A 241 -1.95 4.19 -30.64
N SER A 242 -1.51 5.28 -31.29
CA SER A 242 -1.42 6.61 -30.67
C SER A 242 -2.76 7.14 -30.18
N ARG A 243 -3.86 6.88 -30.94
CA ARG A 243 -5.21 7.29 -30.54
C ARG A 243 -5.78 6.47 -29.39
N LEU A 244 -5.48 5.16 -29.34
CA LEU A 244 -5.96 4.28 -28.26
C LEU A 244 -5.49 4.73 -26.86
N ASP A 245 -4.36 5.45 -26.77
CA ASP A 245 -3.85 6.01 -25.52
C ASP A 245 -4.56 7.31 -25.09
N GLU A 246 -5.52 7.82 -25.85
CA GLU A 246 -6.28 9.03 -25.51
C GLU A 246 -7.36 8.76 -24.46
N GLU A 247 -7.81 9.79 -23.73
CA GLU A 247 -8.92 9.66 -22.76
C GLU A 247 -10.25 9.31 -23.43
N ASN A 248 -10.41 9.69 -24.68
CA ASN A 248 -11.56 9.36 -25.51
C ASN A 248 -11.09 8.93 -26.91
N PRO A 249 -10.60 7.69 -27.07
CA PRO A 249 -10.02 7.19 -28.32
C PRO A 249 -11.05 7.06 -29.43
N PHE A 250 -12.34 7.03 -29.11
CA PHE A 250 -13.47 6.88 -30.04
C PHE A 250 -14.50 7.99 -29.79
N PRO A 251 -14.25 9.21 -30.29
CA PRO A 251 -15.13 10.35 -30.07
C PRO A 251 -16.49 10.22 -30.78
N GLU A 252 -16.55 9.50 -31.90
CA GLU A 252 -17.74 9.34 -32.74
C GLU A 252 -18.48 8.04 -32.36
N LYS A 253 -19.22 8.11 -31.26
CA LYS A 253 -20.10 7.02 -30.90
C LYS A 253 -21.50 7.25 -31.43
N ALA A 254 -21.95 6.41 -32.34
CA ALA A 254 -23.29 6.39 -32.86
C ALA A 254 -23.90 4.98 -32.74
N GLU A 255 -25.21 4.91 -32.81
CA GLU A 255 -25.90 3.62 -32.92
C GLU A 255 -25.79 3.12 -34.37
N PHE A 256 -25.36 1.91 -34.57
CA PHE A 256 -25.19 1.28 -35.89
C PHE A 256 -25.48 -0.21 -35.85
N SER A 257 -25.80 -0.81 -37.00
CA SER A 257 -25.93 -2.26 -37.13
C SER A 257 -24.56 -2.95 -37.04
N LEU A 258 -24.33 -3.65 -35.95
CA LEU A 258 -23.13 -4.46 -35.76
C LEU A 258 -23.07 -5.59 -36.81
N SER A 259 -24.21 -6.23 -37.08
CA SER A 259 -24.31 -7.32 -38.04
C SER A 259 -23.81 -6.88 -39.43
N ASP A 260 -24.31 -5.72 -39.92
CA ASP A 260 -23.89 -5.18 -41.22
C ASP A 260 -22.42 -4.79 -41.23
N ALA A 261 -21.96 -4.12 -40.17
CA ALA A 261 -20.57 -3.71 -40.05
C ALA A 261 -19.59 -4.89 -40.09
N VAL A 262 -19.94 -6.01 -39.45
CA VAL A 262 -19.14 -7.24 -39.47
C VAL A 262 -19.25 -7.95 -40.81
N TRP A 263 -20.46 -8.00 -41.38
CA TRP A 263 -20.70 -8.61 -42.69
C TRP A 263 -19.86 -7.98 -43.78
N GLU A 264 -19.87 -6.65 -43.91
CA GLU A 264 -19.10 -5.88 -44.89
C GLU A 264 -17.61 -6.20 -44.89
N ILE A 265 -17.05 -6.46 -43.71
CA ILE A 265 -15.63 -6.81 -43.55
C ILE A 265 -15.37 -8.31 -43.77
N ALA A 266 -16.29 -9.17 -43.37
CA ALA A 266 -16.11 -10.62 -43.41
C ALA A 266 -16.28 -11.21 -44.79
N GLU A 267 -17.20 -10.66 -45.61
CA GLU A 267 -17.54 -11.19 -46.93
C GLU A 267 -16.32 -11.29 -47.91
N PRO A 268 -15.45 -10.28 -48.04
CA PRO A 268 -14.27 -10.35 -48.91
C PRO A 268 -13.29 -11.43 -48.52
N PHE A 269 -13.23 -11.83 -47.24
CA PHE A 269 -12.32 -12.87 -46.76
C PHE A 269 -12.70 -14.27 -47.26
N SER A 270 -13.93 -14.49 -47.68
CA SER A 270 -14.36 -15.75 -48.31
C SER A 270 -13.55 -16.02 -49.60
N SER A 271 -13.35 -15.05 -50.43
CA SER A 271 -12.56 -15.15 -51.67
C SER A 271 -11.08 -15.35 -51.34
N LEU A 272 -10.56 -14.64 -50.35
CA LEU A 272 -9.17 -14.75 -49.89
C LEU A 272 -8.88 -16.16 -49.32
N ALA A 273 -9.80 -16.71 -48.54
CA ALA A 273 -9.67 -18.06 -47.98
C ALA A 273 -9.62 -19.11 -49.04
N LYS A 274 -10.49 -19.04 -50.08
CA LYS A 274 -10.47 -19.93 -51.27
C LYS A 274 -9.12 -19.87 -51.98
N ALA A 275 -8.60 -18.64 -52.20
CA ALA A 275 -7.30 -18.48 -52.87
C ALA A 275 -6.14 -19.06 -52.03
N ARG A 276 -6.27 -19.15 -50.72
CA ARG A 276 -5.28 -19.75 -49.81
C ARG A 276 -5.55 -21.20 -49.42
N HIS A 277 -6.55 -21.87 -50.03
CA HIS A 277 -6.99 -23.22 -49.72
C HIS A 277 -7.35 -23.43 -48.24
N LYS A 278 -7.92 -22.40 -47.58
CA LYS A 278 -8.42 -22.46 -46.20
C LYS A 278 -9.93 -22.64 -46.22
N GLU A 279 -10.41 -23.39 -45.22
CA GLU A 279 -11.85 -23.51 -44.98
C GLU A 279 -12.33 -22.24 -44.24
N TYR A 280 -13.38 -21.61 -44.73
CA TYR A 280 -13.94 -20.40 -44.16
C TYR A 280 -15.46 -20.49 -44.07
N THR A 281 -15.97 -20.47 -42.85
CA THR A 281 -17.39 -20.42 -42.55
C THR A 281 -17.71 -19.18 -41.75
N GLN A 282 -18.81 -18.48 -42.04
CA GLN A 282 -19.26 -17.34 -41.30
C GLN A 282 -20.66 -17.57 -40.79
N HIS A 283 -20.89 -17.19 -39.52
CA HIS A 283 -22.22 -17.20 -38.90
C HIS A 283 -22.39 -15.88 -38.15
N ILE A 284 -23.15 -14.98 -38.74
CA ILE A 284 -23.39 -13.64 -38.22
C ILE A 284 -24.88 -13.54 -37.92
N GLU A 285 -25.22 -13.26 -36.66
CA GLU A 285 -26.60 -13.06 -36.23
C GLU A 285 -27.12 -11.72 -36.77
N ASP A 286 -28.33 -11.71 -37.36
CA ASP A 286 -28.93 -10.52 -37.95
C ASP A 286 -29.53 -9.58 -36.90
N GLY A 287 -29.51 -8.27 -37.17
CA GLY A 287 -30.24 -7.29 -36.40
C GLY A 287 -29.58 -6.86 -35.09
N LEU A 288 -28.31 -7.21 -34.86
CA LEU A 288 -27.59 -6.72 -33.68
C LEU A 288 -27.22 -5.24 -33.84
N MET A 289 -27.61 -4.43 -32.86
CA MET A 289 -27.30 -3.01 -32.79
C MET A 289 -26.26 -2.72 -31.72
N LEU A 290 -25.36 -1.77 -31.98
CA LEU A 290 -24.30 -1.38 -31.01
C LEU A 290 -24.16 0.15 -31.03
N VAL A 291 -23.99 0.74 -29.84
CA VAL A 291 -23.60 2.13 -29.67
C VAL A 291 -22.07 2.19 -29.52
N GLY A 292 -21.41 2.68 -30.59
CA GLY A 292 -19.95 2.68 -30.63
C GLY A 292 -19.40 3.36 -31.86
N ASP A 293 -18.10 3.17 -32.10
CA ASP A 293 -17.44 3.63 -33.35
C ASP A 293 -17.41 2.45 -34.33
N ARG A 294 -18.23 2.60 -35.42
CA ARG A 294 -18.36 1.59 -36.48
C ARG A 294 -17.01 1.26 -37.11
N ALA A 295 -16.22 2.30 -37.42
CA ALA A 295 -14.95 2.13 -38.12
C ALA A 295 -13.93 1.37 -37.24
N ALA A 296 -13.92 1.63 -35.93
CA ALA A 296 -13.06 0.91 -34.97
C ALA A 296 -13.44 -0.57 -34.89
N ILE A 297 -14.73 -0.92 -34.88
CA ILE A 297 -15.21 -2.31 -34.90
C ILE A 297 -14.82 -3.00 -36.18
N GLN A 298 -15.04 -2.35 -37.31
CA GLN A 298 -14.64 -2.88 -38.64
C GLN A 298 -13.15 -3.12 -38.74
N GLN A 299 -12.33 -2.20 -38.21
CA GLN A 299 -10.88 -2.36 -38.16
C GLN A 299 -10.46 -3.54 -37.26
N MET A 300 -11.09 -3.70 -36.09
CA MET A 300 -10.83 -4.83 -35.18
C MET A 300 -11.14 -6.15 -35.88
N VAL A 301 -12.29 -6.29 -36.52
CA VAL A 301 -12.70 -7.50 -37.23
C VAL A 301 -11.72 -7.81 -38.37
N SER A 302 -11.35 -6.78 -39.17
CA SER A 302 -10.38 -6.93 -40.25
C SER A 302 -9.02 -7.45 -39.77
N ILE A 303 -8.49 -6.91 -38.66
CA ILE A 303 -7.21 -7.34 -38.07
C ILE A 303 -7.29 -8.80 -37.62
N LEU A 304 -8.38 -9.19 -36.95
CA LEU A 304 -8.56 -10.58 -36.49
C LEU A 304 -8.66 -11.57 -37.64
N LEU A 305 -9.43 -11.25 -38.68
CA LEU A 305 -9.56 -12.08 -39.87
C LEU A 305 -8.23 -12.17 -40.68
N ASP A 306 -7.50 -11.05 -40.81
CA ASP A 306 -6.19 -11.05 -41.49
C ASP A 306 -5.17 -11.94 -40.73
N ASN A 307 -5.19 -11.88 -39.38
CA ASN A 307 -4.36 -12.77 -38.55
C ASN A 307 -4.76 -14.25 -38.73
N ALA A 308 -6.05 -14.57 -38.73
CA ALA A 308 -6.54 -15.94 -38.93
C ALA A 308 -6.19 -16.48 -40.33
N MET A 309 -6.11 -15.59 -41.34
CA MET A 309 -5.71 -15.96 -42.69
C MET A 309 -4.20 -16.17 -42.84
N LYS A 310 -3.38 -15.58 -41.95
CA LYS A 310 -1.91 -15.77 -41.96
C LYS A 310 -1.46 -17.04 -41.25
N TYR A 311 -2.12 -17.44 -40.24
CA TYR A 311 -1.84 -18.61 -39.41
C TYR A 311 -2.90 -19.71 -39.65
#